data_402c9fb0c7928ffc0f7b132099772fd0
#
_entry.id   402c9fb0c7928ffc0f7b132099772fd0
#
_cell.length_a   1.000
_cell.length_b   1.000
_cell.length_c   1.000
_cell.angle_alpha   90.00
_cell.angle_beta   90.00
_cell.angle_gamma   90.00
#
_symmetry.space_group_name_H-M   'P 1'
#
loop_
_entity.id
_entity.type
_entity.pdbx_description
1 polymer ?
#
loop_
_entity_poly.entity_id
_entity_poly.type
_entity_poly.pdbx_seq_one_letter_code
_entity_poly.pdbx_strand_id
1 'polypeptide(L)'
;MTNPNYGPTERLTVGQAVIRFIAAQHTVADGVKRRFIPAAMGIFGHGNVAGLGQALDQYNDILPFVQGRNEQGLTHAAIGFAKATNRTQTFAVTASIGPGALNMVTAAGLATVNHLPVLLLPGDSYTTRRQGPVLQQLEHPLGPDISVNDAFRPIAKFFDRITRPEQLLYSLPNAFRVLANPAETGAVVLALPQDVQSHAFDFPKEFFEERVWKIR
;
A
#
# COMPACT_ATOMS: atom_id res chain seq x y z
N MET A 1 -9.12 14.13 20.67
CA MET A 1 -8.28 13.74 21.82
C MET A 1 -6.87 14.25 21.56
N THR A 2 -6.10 14.55 22.58
CA THR A 2 -4.68 14.93 22.45
C THR A 2 -3.84 13.82 23.01
N ASN A 3 -2.92 13.31 22.21
CA ASN A 3 -1.88 12.39 22.71
C ASN A 3 -0.69 13.25 23.16
N PRO A 4 -0.20 13.13 24.41
CA PRO A 4 0.90 13.95 24.91
C PRO A 4 2.19 13.82 24.07
N ASN A 5 2.33 12.74 23.30
CA ASN A 5 3.50 12.49 22.44
C ASN A 5 3.35 13.04 21.00
N TYR A 6 2.11 13.32 20.53
CA TYR A 6 1.84 13.61 19.12
C TYR A 6 0.96 14.85 18.89
N GLY A 7 0.59 15.62 19.93
CA GLY A 7 -0.33 16.74 19.76
C GLY A 7 -1.77 16.30 19.41
N PRO A 8 -2.51 17.08 18.57
CA PRO A 8 -3.88 16.73 18.19
C PRO A 8 -3.90 15.46 17.31
N THR A 9 -4.79 14.55 17.67
CA THR A 9 -4.95 13.26 16.99
C THR A 9 -6.31 13.13 16.30
N GLU A 10 -6.41 12.19 15.38
CA GLU A 10 -7.65 11.77 14.74
C GLU A 10 -7.72 10.24 14.78
N ARG A 11 -8.87 9.69 15.20
CA ARG A 11 -9.08 8.25 15.31
C ARG A 11 -9.52 7.68 13.96
N LEU A 12 -8.67 6.86 13.38
CA LEU A 12 -8.90 6.22 12.08
C LEU A 12 -8.54 4.73 12.14
N THR A 13 -9.16 3.94 11.29
CA THR A 13 -8.69 2.58 11.03
C THR A 13 -7.39 2.60 10.20
N VAL A 14 -6.67 1.48 10.21
CA VAL A 14 -5.47 1.33 9.36
C VAL A 14 -5.80 1.57 7.89
N GLY A 15 -6.91 1.00 7.37
CA GLY A 15 -7.35 1.23 6.00
C GLY A 15 -7.58 2.71 5.70
N GLN A 16 -8.31 3.41 6.57
CA GLN A 16 -8.57 4.85 6.43
C GLN A 16 -7.27 5.67 6.47
N ALA A 17 -6.37 5.36 7.40
CA ALA A 17 -5.09 6.06 7.53
C ALA A 17 -4.20 5.88 6.29
N VAL A 18 -4.14 4.66 5.73
CA VAL A 18 -3.40 4.39 4.49
C VAL A 18 -3.93 5.25 3.34
N ILE A 19 -5.25 5.28 3.11
CA ILE A 19 -5.84 6.02 2.00
C ILE A 19 -5.63 7.53 2.15
N ARG A 20 -5.85 8.08 3.34
CA ARG A 20 -5.67 9.51 3.59
C ARG A 20 -4.21 9.94 3.46
N PHE A 21 -3.28 9.13 3.96
CA PHE A 21 -1.86 9.41 3.80
C PHE A 21 -1.45 9.41 2.31
N ILE A 22 -1.87 8.41 1.53
CA ILE A 22 -1.58 8.32 0.10
C ILE A 22 -2.11 9.55 -0.65
N ALA A 23 -3.35 9.95 -0.38
CA ALA A 23 -3.99 11.09 -1.04
C ALA A 23 -3.28 12.43 -0.78
N ALA A 24 -2.57 12.55 0.34
CA ALA A 24 -1.83 13.75 0.72
C ALA A 24 -0.42 13.84 0.07
N GLN A 25 0.02 12.81 -0.66
CA GLN A 25 1.36 12.79 -1.24
C GLN A 25 1.38 13.40 -2.64
N HIS A 26 2.29 14.33 -2.85
CA HIS A 26 2.49 15.01 -4.13
C HIS A 26 3.94 14.91 -4.58
N THR A 27 4.17 15.03 -5.86
CA THR A 27 5.50 15.19 -6.46
C THR A 27 5.63 16.55 -7.11
N VAL A 28 6.85 17.01 -7.21
CA VAL A 28 7.21 18.17 -8.04
C VAL A 28 8.40 17.81 -8.92
N ALA A 29 8.24 18.03 -10.22
CA ALA A 29 9.29 17.94 -11.23
C ALA A 29 9.10 19.07 -12.23
N ASP A 30 10.20 19.74 -12.63
CA ASP A 30 10.18 20.87 -13.56
C ASP A 30 9.18 21.97 -13.18
N GLY A 31 9.03 22.24 -11.87
CA GLY A 31 8.10 23.23 -11.33
C GLY A 31 6.63 22.83 -11.34
N VAL A 32 6.28 21.64 -11.84
CA VAL A 32 4.88 21.16 -11.90
C VAL A 32 4.61 20.21 -10.73
N LYS A 33 3.66 20.59 -9.87
CA LYS A 33 3.16 19.77 -8.77
C LYS A 33 2.04 18.85 -9.27
N ARG A 34 2.11 17.57 -8.88
CA ARG A 34 1.11 16.53 -9.21
C ARG A 34 0.81 15.68 -7.98
N ARG A 35 -0.38 15.06 -7.93
CA ARG A 35 -0.60 13.95 -7.00
C ARG A 35 0.35 12.81 -7.35
N PHE A 36 1.07 12.27 -6.36
CA PHE A 36 1.99 11.16 -6.62
C PHE A 36 1.23 9.88 -7.00
N ILE A 37 0.13 9.61 -6.30
CA ILE A 37 -0.77 8.50 -6.59
C ILE A 37 -2.16 9.09 -6.88
N PRO A 38 -2.53 9.24 -8.16
CA PRO A 38 -3.81 9.85 -8.55
C PRO A 38 -5.01 8.92 -8.34
N ALA A 39 -4.80 7.61 -8.29
CA ALA A 39 -5.85 6.63 -8.06
C ALA A 39 -5.26 5.33 -7.48
N ALA A 40 -6.11 4.53 -6.86
CA ALA A 40 -5.84 3.14 -6.53
C ALA A 40 -6.52 2.21 -7.53
N MET A 41 -5.91 1.06 -7.80
CA MET A 41 -6.46 -0.01 -8.64
C MET A 41 -6.44 -1.33 -7.88
N GLY A 42 -7.33 -2.25 -8.22
CA GLY A 42 -7.26 -3.55 -7.56
C GLY A 42 -8.43 -4.46 -7.84
N ILE A 43 -8.41 -5.57 -7.12
CA ILE A 43 -9.49 -6.54 -7.05
C ILE A 43 -9.77 -6.80 -5.58
N PHE A 44 -11.04 -6.71 -5.19
CA PHE A 44 -11.45 -6.99 -3.83
C PHE A 44 -11.72 -8.47 -3.63
N GLY A 45 -11.37 -8.94 -2.45
CA GLY A 45 -11.74 -10.21 -1.89
C GLY A 45 -11.77 -10.08 -0.38
N HIS A 46 -11.98 -11.19 0.34
CA HIS A 46 -12.11 -11.15 1.80
C HIS A 46 -10.86 -10.56 2.49
N GLY A 47 -9.69 -10.63 1.87
CA GLY A 47 -8.43 -10.13 2.44
C GLY A 47 -8.27 -8.61 2.46
N ASN A 48 -9.07 -7.86 1.71
CA ASN A 48 -8.92 -6.41 1.60
C ASN A 48 -10.24 -5.62 1.54
N VAL A 49 -11.40 -6.28 1.37
CA VAL A 49 -12.67 -5.57 1.17
C VAL A 49 -13.17 -4.85 2.42
N ALA A 50 -13.09 -5.50 3.59
CA ALA A 50 -13.67 -4.96 4.82
C ALA A 50 -12.82 -3.86 5.48
N GLY A 51 -11.56 -3.71 5.11
CA GLY A 51 -10.67 -2.66 5.62
C GLY A 51 -10.33 -1.64 4.57
N LEU A 52 -9.39 -1.99 3.70
CA LEU A 52 -8.91 -1.08 2.66
C LEU A 52 -9.99 -0.74 1.63
N GLY A 53 -10.81 -1.72 1.22
CA GLY A 53 -11.89 -1.51 0.27
C GLY A 53 -12.97 -0.55 0.79
N GLN A 54 -13.37 -0.71 2.05
CA GLN A 54 -14.31 0.20 2.70
C GLN A 54 -13.73 1.62 2.81
N ALA A 55 -12.43 1.75 3.10
CA ALA A 55 -11.78 3.07 3.14
C ALA A 55 -11.69 3.71 1.75
N LEU A 56 -11.43 2.94 0.69
CA LEU A 56 -11.44 3.42 -0.69
C LEU A 56 -12.83 3.89 -1.15
N ASP A 57 -13.89 3.20 -0.73
CA ASP A 57 -15.26 3.64 -0.98
C ASP A 57 -15.57 4.95 -0.27
N GLN A 58 -15.23 5.04 1.02
CA GLN A 58 -15.46 6.23 1.85
C GLN A 58 -14.71 7.47 1.34
N TYR A 59 -13.50 7.31 0.83
CA TYR A 59 -12.61 8.38 0.39
C TYR A 59 -12.41 8.41 -1.14
N ASN A 60 -13.38 7.91 -1.90
CA ASN A 60 -13.28 7.85 -3.35
C ASN A 60 -13.17 9.22 -4.03
N ASP A 61 -13.60 10.27 -3.36
CA ASP A 61 -13.45 11.67 -3.80
C ASP A 61 -11.99 12.15 -3.77
N ILE A 62 -11.19 11.69 -2.80
CA ILE A 62 -9.79 12.08 -2.66
C ILE A 62 -8.80 11.07 -3.27
N LEU A 63 -9.15 9.79 -3.31
CA LEU A 63 -8.37 8.73 -3.97
C LEU A 63 -9.30 7.78 -4.74
N PRO A 64 -9.62 8.08 -5.99
CA PRO A 64 -10.49 7.27 -6.83
C PRO A 64 -10.01 5.81 -6.92
N PHE A 65 -10.96 4.88 -6.97
CA PHE A 65 -10.66 3.45 -7.13
C PHE A 65 -11.12 2.94 -8.50
N VAL A 66 -10.22 2.20 -9.17
CA VAL A 66 -10.48 1.54 -10.45
C VAL A 66 -10.42 0.02 -10.25
N GLN A 67 -11.56 -0.63 -10.37
CA GLN A 67 -11.63 -2.08 -10.30
C GLN A 67 -11.12 -2.71 -11.60
N GLY A 68 -10.23 -3.69 -11.48
CA GLY A 68 -9.73 -4.48 -12.60
C GLY A 68 -10.21 -5.91 -12.60
N ARG A 69 -9.57 -6.73 -13.44
CA ARG A 69 -9.91 -8.15 -13.61
C ARG A 69 -8.74 -9.10 -13.43
N ASN A 70 -7.51 -8.56 -13.30
CA ASN A 70 -6.29 -9.35 -13.12
C ASN A 70 -5.24 -8.49 -12.41
N GLU A 71 -4.73 -8.95 -11.27
CA GLU A 71 -3.82 -8.19 -10.41
C GLU A 71 -2.46 -7.95 -11.08
N GLN A 72 -1.94 -8.94 -11.81
CA GLN A 72 -0.71 -8.78 -12.58
C GLN A 72 -0.86 -7.73 -13.67
N GLY A 73 -1.97 -7.77 -14.41
CA GLY A 73 -2.27 -6.79 -15.46
C GLY A 73 -2.41 -5.36 -14.90
N LEU A 74 -3.08 -5.20 -13.76
CA LEU A 74 -3.19 -3.91 -13.07
C LEU A 74 -1.83 -3.39 -12.60
N THR A 75 -0.99 -4.26 -12.05
CA THR A 75 0.36 -3.89 -11.62
C THR A 75 1.22 -3.47 -12.81
N HIS A 76 1.15 -4.19 -13.94
CA HIS A 76 1.81 -3.78 -15.17
C HIS A 76 1.29 -2.44 -15.71
N ALA A 77 -0.01 -2.18 -15.62
CA ALA A 77 -0.59 -0.90 -16.02
C ALA A 77 -0.05 0.25 -15.15
N ALA A 78 0.06 0.04 -13.82
CA ALA A 78 0.66 1.00 -12.90
C ALA A 78 2.11 1.32 -13.26
N ILE A 79 2.89 0.28 -13.59
CA ILE A 79 4.30 0.41 -14.00
C ILE A 79 4.41 1.15 -15.34
N GLY A 80 3.54 0.83 -16.30
CA GLY A 80 3.45 1.52 -17.59
C GLY A 80 3.12 3.00 -17.44
N PHE A 81 2.18 3.33 -16.53
CA PHE A 81 1.85 4.71 -16.19
C PHE A 81 3.02 5.44 -15.54
N ALA A 82 3.71 4.81 -14.58
CA ALA A 82 4.91 5.40 -13.97
C ALA A 82 6.02 5.68 -14.98
N LYS A 83 6.20 4.78 -15.96
CA LYS A 83 7.12 4.99 -17.08
C LYS A 83 6.69 6.16 -17.97
N ALA A 84 5.42 6.21 -18.36
CA ALA A 84 4.87 7.25 -19.23
C ALA A 84 4.92 8.65 -18.58
N THR A 85 4.82 8.73 -17.24
CA THR A 85 4.91 9.98 -16.48
C THR A 85 6.32 10.30 -15.97
N ASN A 86 7.35 9.64 -16.48
CA ASN A 86 8.74 9.82 -16.07
C ASN A 86 8.92 9.69 -14.53
N ARG A 87 8.27 8.71 -13.92
CA ARG A 87 8.30 8.42 -12.47
C ARG A 87 7.72 9.51 -11.57
N THR A 88 7.09 10.55 -12.15
CA THR A 88 6.47 11.62 -11.35
C THR A 88 5.14 11.20 -10.73
N GLN A 89 4.52 10.14 -11.25
CA GLN A 89 3.27 9.56 -10.75
C GLN A 89 3.31 8.04 -10.85
N THR A 90 2.51 7.37 -10.02
CA THR A 90 2.25 5.94 -10.08
C THR A 90 0.86 5.63 -9.56
N PHE A 91 0.44 4.37 -9.58
CA PHE A 91 -0.78 3.92 -8.91
C PHE A 91 -0.45 3.08 -7.67
N ALA A 92 -1.38 3.08 -6.70
CA ALA A 92 -1.43 2.04 -5.69
C ALA A 92 -2.23 0.85 -6.25
N VAL A 93 -1.75 -0.38 -6.04
CA VAL A 93 -2.46 -1.59 -6.48
C VAL A 93 -2.73 -2.47 -5.28
N THR A 94 -4.00 -2.81 -5.05
CA THR A 94 -4.41 -3.72 -3.99
C THR A 94 -4.91 -5.05 -4.54
N ALA A 95 -4.70 -6.10 -3.79
CA ALA A 95 -5.20 -7.43 -4.06
C ALA A 95 -5.68 -8.09 -2.76
N SER A 96 -6.53 -9.10 -2.89
CA SER A 96 -6.85 -9.99 -1.77
C SER A 96 -5.61 -10.79 -1.35
N ILE A 97 -5.76 -11.64 -0.35
CA ILE A 97 -4.68 -12.50 0.15
C ILE A 97 -4.38 -13.64 -0.84
N GLY A 98 -3.34 -14.39 -0.56
CA GLY A 98 -3.01 -15.64 -1.24
C GLY A 98 -2.77 -15.48 -2.73
N PRO A 99 -3.53 -16.16 -3.60
CA PRO A 99 -3.28 -16.15 -5.05
C PRO A 99 -3.42 -14.76 -5.67
N GLY A 100 -4.30 -13.89 -5.16
CA GLY A 100 -4.43 -12.51 -5.64
C GLY A 100 -3.15 -11.70 -5.38
N ALA A 101 -2.61 -11.79 -4.17
CA ALA A 101 -1.35 -11.17 -3.81
C ALA A 101 -0.19 -11.72 -4.65
N LEU A 102 -0.07 -13.06 -4.76
CA LEU A 102 1.00 -13.70 -5.53
C LEU A 102 0.96 -13.35 -7.02
N ASN A 103 -0.22 -13.09 -7.56
CA ASN A 103 -0.35 -12.70 -8.96
C ASN A 103 0.33 -11.35 -9.29
N MET A 104 0.67 -10.53 -8.30
CA MET A 104 1.42 -9.28 -8.50
C MET A 104 2.94 -9.45 -8.50
N VAL A 105 3.48 -10.61 -8.08
CA VAL A 105 4.91 -10.81 -7.82
C VAL A 105 5.76 -10.62 -9.08
N THR A 106 5.34 -11.17 -10.21
CA THR A 106 6.06 -11.02 -11.49
C THR A 106 6.19 -9.54 -11.90
N ALA A 107 5.09 -8.80 -11.80
CA ALA A 107 5.09 -7.38 -12.13
C ALA A 107 5.93 -6.56 -11.12
N ALA A 108 5.92 -6.93 -9.83
CA ALA A 108 6.79 -6.32 -8.84
C ALA A 108 8.28 -6.48 -9.21
N GLY A 109 8.69 -7.67 -9.68
CA GLY A 109 10.03 -7.90 -10.20
C GLY A 109 10.38 -6.98 -11.37
N LEU A 110 9.45 -6.81 -12.33
CA LEU A 110 9.62 -5.89 -13.45
C LEU A 110 9.82 -4.45 -12.99
N ALA A 111 9.02 -3.99 -12.04
CA ALA A 111 9.14 -2.64 -11.46
C ALA A 111 10.52 -2.40 -10.86
N THR A 112 11.00 -3.38 -10.10
CA THR A 112 12.28 -3.29 -9.38
C THR A 112 13.48 -3.25 -10.32
N VAL A 113 13.56 -4.12 -11.32
CA VAL A 113 14.69 -4.15 -12.24
C VAL A 113 14.73 -2.94 -13.18
N ASN A 114 13.60 -2.28 -13.40
CA ASN A 114 13.51 -1.09 -14.24
C ASN A 114 13.48 0.23 -13.45
N HIS A 115 13.61 0.20 -12.13
CA HIS A 115 13.51 1.37 -11.27
C HIS A 115 12.24 2.19 -11.54
N LEU A 116 11.09 1.54 -11.60
CA LEU A 116 9.77 2.14 -11.82
C LEU A 116 8.95 2.04 -10.54
N PRO A 117 8.46 3.17 -9.98
CA PRO A 117 7.71 3.16 -8.74
C PRO A 117 6.36 2.45 -8.91
N VAL A 118 6.02 1.58 -7.98
CA VAL A 118 4.66 1.04 -7.79
C VAL A 118 4.44 0.73 -6.32
N LEU A 119 3.29 1.16 -5.78
CA LEU A 119 2.88 0.83 -4.42
C LEU A 119 1.93 -0.36 -4.45
N LEU A 120 2.31 -1.44 -3.80
CA LEU A 120 1.50 -2.65 -3.68
C LEU A 120 0.97 -2.80 -2.26
N LEU A 121 -0.34 -3.01 -2.14
CA LEU A 121 -1.08 -3.12 -0.90
C LEU A 121 -1.83 -4.48 -0.86
N PRO A 122 -1.12 -5.61 -0.84
CA PRO A 122 -1.76 -6.91 -0.73
C PRO A 122 -2.39 -7.10 0.64
N GLY A 123 -3.56 -7.77 0.69
CA GLY A 123 -4.05 -8.36 1.91
C GLY A 123 -3.09 -9.43 2.43
N ASP A 124 -3.09 -9.68 3.74
CA ASP A 124 -2.22 -10.66 4.37
C ASP A 124 -2.99 -11.49 5.41
N SER A 125 -2.36 -12.57 5.87
CA SER A 125 -2.88 -13.43 6.91
C SER A 125 -3.02 -12.69 8.24
N TYR A 126 -3.87 -13.23 9.13
CA TYR A 126 -4.09 -12.63 10.46
C TYR A 126 -2.82 -12.58 11.30
N THR A 127 -2.67 -11.50 12.07
CA THR A 127 -1.55 -11.31 13.00
C THR A 127 -1.92 -11.51 14.47
N THR A 128 -3.20 -11.26 14.82
CA THR A 128 -3.64 -11.26 16.22
C THR A 128 -4.17 -12.62 16.69
N ARG A 129 -4.43 -13.54 15.78
CA ARG A 129 -4.91 -14.89 16.09
C ARG A 129 -4.53 -15.89 15.00
N ARG A 130 -4.46 -17.16 15.38
CA ARG A 130 -4.45 -18.23 14.38
C ARG A 130 -5.79 -18.28 13.68
N GLN A 131 -5.75 -18.22 12.38
CA GLN A 131 -6.91 -18.48 11.56
C GLN A 131 -7.00 -19.98 11.27
N GLY A 132 -8.21 -20.51 11.22
CA GLY A 132 -8.46 -21.83 10.67
C GLY A 132 -8.33 -21.82 9.14
N PRO A 133 -8.71 -22.90 8.46
CA PRO A 133 -8.80 -22.91 7.00
C PRO A 133 -9.79 -21.84 6.53
N VAL A 134 -9.31 -20.84 5.81
CA VAL A 134 -10.14 -19.79 5.21
C VAL A 134 -9.91 -19.75 3.71
N LEU A 135 -10.86 -19.19 2.99
CA LEU A 135 -10.81 -19.06 1.54
C LEU A 135 -9.50 -18.38 1.09
N GLN A 136 -8.85 -18.94 0.08
CA GLN A 136 -7.63 -18.43 -0.53
C GLN A 136 -6.41 -18.34 0.40
N GLN A 137 -6.49 -18.97 1.56
CA GLN A 137 -5.35 -19.05 2.48
C GLN A 137 -4.36 -20.11 1.97
N LEU A 138 -3.12 -19.72 1.72
CA LEU A 138 -2.06 -20.57 1.20
C LEU A 138 -0.96 -20.86 2.22
N GLU A 139 -0.97 -20.18 3.36
CA GLU A 139 0.03 -20.34 4.41
C GLU A 139 -0.01 -21.73 5.03
N HIS A 140 1.19 -22.25 5.29
CA HIS A 140 1.32 -23.57 5.91
C HIS A 140 0.84 -23.52 7.37
N PRO A 141 -0.04 -24.44 7.83
CA PRO A 141 -0.61 -24.35 9.16
C PRO A 141 0.40 -24.51 10.32
N LEU A 142 1.57 -25.04 10.03
CA LEU A 142 2.65 -25.20 11.01
C LEU A 142 3.72 -24.08 10.93
N GLY A 143 3.58 -23.13 10.01
CA GLY A 143 4.47 -21.99 9.86
C GLY A 143 3.69 -20.66 9.95
N PRO A 144 3.12 -20.32 11.12
CA PRO A 144 2.20 -19.19 11.25
C PRO A 144 2.85 -17.81 11.12
N ASP A 145 4.15 -17.74 11.14
CA ASP A 145 4.99 -16.54 11.01
C ASP A 145 5.40 -16.25 9.56
N ILE A 146 5.16 -17.19 8.63
CA ILE A 146 5.45 -17.07 7.21
C ILE A 146 4.15 -16.84 6.45
N SER A 147 4.05 -15.73 5.76
CA SER A 147 2.96 -15.41 4.86
C SER A 147 3.41 -15.59 3.41
N VAL A 148 2.47 -15.87 2.49
CA VAL A 148 2.77 -15.91 1.04
C VAL A 148 3.31 -14.57 0.52
N ASN A 149 3.00 -13.45 1.18
CA ASN A 149 3.55 -12.15 0.85
C ASN A 149 5.06 -12.06 1.09
N ASP A 150 5.68 -12.99 1.82
CA ASP A 150 7.14 -13.07 1.94
C ASP A 150 7.81 -13.34 0.58
N ALA A 151 7.06 -13.80 -0.44
CA ALA A 151 7.52 -13.89 -1.82
C ALA A 151 7.94 -12.53 -2.43
N PHE A 152 7.46 -11.42 -1.90
CA PHE A 152 7.89 -10.08 -2.33
C PHE A 152 9.24 -9.66 -1.74
N ARG A 153 9.68 -10.23 -0.61
CA ARG A 153 10.90 -9.78 0.10
C ARG A 153 12.15 -9.75 -0.78
N PRO A 154 12.46 -10.77 -1.58
CA PRO A 154 13.67 -10.78 -2.40
C PRO A 154 13.63 -9.82 -3.58
N ILE A 155 12.47 -9.27 -3.93
CA ILE A 155 12.28 -8.44 -5.12
C ILE A 155 11.83 -7.01 -4.83
N ALA A 156 11.21 -6.76 -3.69
CA ALA A 156 10.75 -5.42 -3.31
C ALA A 156 11.92 -4.53 -2.89
N LYS A 157 11.88 -3.26 -3.24
CA LYS A 157 12.82 -2.23 -2.75
C LYS A 157 12.50 -1.79 -1.33
N PHE A 158 11.25 -1.91 -0.95
CA PHE A 158 10.79 -1.77 0.43
C PHE A 158 9.65 -2.76 0.66
N PHE A 159 9.74 -3.51 1.74
CA PHE A 159 8.70 -4.44 2.18
C PHE A 159 8.46 -4.26 3.67
N ASP A 160 7.20 -4.10 4.04
CA ASP A 160 6.80 -4.17 5.43
C ASP A 160 5.45 -4.89 5.58
N ARG A 161 5.26 -5.57 6.70
CA ARG A 161 3.99 -6.18 7.11
C ARG A 161 3.44 -5.39 8.29
N ILE A 162 2.29 -4.77 8.09
CA ILE A 162 1.67 -3.88 9.08
C ILE A 162 0.92 -4.70 10.11
N THR A 163 1.59 -5.05 11.18
CA THR A 163 1.03 -5.90 12.25
C THR A 163 0.32 -5.09 13.34
N ARG A 164 0.53 -3.76 13.39
CA ARG A 164 -0.09 -2.84 14.33
C ARG A 164 -0.30 -1.47 13.68
N PRO A 165 -1.38 -0.75 14.05
CA PRO A 165 -1.71 0.53 13.42
C PRO A 165 -0.59 1.58 13.50
N GLU A 166 0.08 1.72 14.64
CA GLU A 166 1.13 2.72 14.86
C GLU A 166 2.35 2.52 13.96
N GLN A 167 2.54 1.32 13.43
CA GLN A 167 3.63 1.02 12.48
C GLN A 167 3.53 1.86 11.21
N LEU A 168 2.32 2.28 10.81
CA LEU A 168 2.12 3.16 9.67
C LEU A 168 2.89 4.48 9.78
N LEU A 169 3.08 5.01 11.00
CA LEU A 169 3.82 6.25 11.24
C LEU A 169 5.27 6.17 10.74
N TYR A 170 5.83 4.98 10.70
CA TYR A 170 7.16 4.69 10.16
C TYR A 170 7.12 4.17 8.71
N SER A 171 6.25 3.20 8.44
CA SER A 171 6.27 2.45 7.18
C SER A 171 5.83 3.28 5.99
N LEU A 172 4.76 4.09 6.11
CA LEU A 172 4.29 4.92 5.00
C LEU A 172 5.30 6.00 4.58
N PRO A 173 5.90 6.81 5.48
CA PRO A 173 6.92 7.77 5.09
C PRO A 173 8.13 7.12 4.42
N ASN A 174 8.59 5.96 4.90
CA ASN A 174 9.71 5.25 4.28
C ASN A 174 9.34 4.64 2.93
N ALA A 175 8.15 4.10 2.77
CA ALA A 175 7.62 3.63 1.49
C ALA A 175 7.65 4.74 0.44
N PHE A 176 7.14 5.92 0.78
CA PHE A 176 7.12 7.05 -0.14
C PHE A 176 8.50 7.65 -0.40
N ARG A 177 9.42 7.61 0.57
CA ARG A 177 10.83 7.97 0.36
C ARG A 177 11.47 7.10 -0.73
N VAL A 178 11.21 5.80 -0.70
CA VAL A 178 11.72 4.86 -1.71
C VAL A 178 11.05 5.08 -3.06
N LEU A 179 9.72 5.24 -3.09
CA LEU A 179 8.98 5.51 -4.33
C LEU A 179 9.47 6.78 -5.02
N ALA A 180 9.78 7.83 -4.25
CA ALA A 180 10.16 9.14 -4.77
C ALA A 180 11.65 9.27 -5.16
N ASN A 181 12.48 8.27 -4.87
CA ASN A 181 13.90 8.29 -5.21
C ASN A 181 14.16 7.53 -6.51
N PRO A 182 14.43 8.18 -7.66
CA PRO A 182 14.62 7.50 -8.94
C PRO A 182 15.74 6.45 -8.97
N ALA A 183 16.75 6.59 -8.11
CA ALA A 183 17.88 5.66 -8.04
C ALA A 183 17.54 4.38 -7.22
N GLU A 184 16.65 4.49 -6.25
CA GLU A 184 16.30 3.40 -5.32
C GLU A 184 14.93 2.78 -5.61
N THR A 185 14.08 3.45 -6.40
CA THR A 185 12.69 3.06 -6.60
C THR A 185 12.51 1.73 -7.30
N GLY A 186 11.35 1.17 -7.14
CA GLY A 186 10.89 -0.11 -7.67
C GLY A 186 9.56 -0.48 -7.04
N ALA A 187 9.33 -1.77 -6.86
CA ALA A 187 8.19 -2.25 -6.11
C ALA A 187 8.34 -1.93 -4.61
N VAL A 188 7.35 -1.25 -4.08
CA VAL A 188 7.19 -0.98 -2.64
C VAL A 188 5.96 -1.71 -2.16
N VAL A 189 6.10 -2.55 -1.15
CA VAL A 189 5.04 -3.45 -0.67
C VAL A 189 4.74 -3.17 0.80
N LEU A 190 3.48 -2.87 1.09
CA LEU A 190 2.94 -2.84 2.44
C LEU A 190 1.87 -3.94 2.54
N ALA A 191 2.23 -5.07 3.11
CA ALA A 191 1.31 -6.17 3.34
C ALA A 191 0.39 -5.82 4.51
N LEU A 192 -0.92 -5.92 4.27
CA LEU A 192 -1.97 -5.47 5.19
C LEU A 192 -2.76 -6.66 5.72
N PRO A 193 -2.40 -7.21 6.89
CA PRO A 193 -3.15 -8.29 7.50
C PRO A 193 -4.61 -7.94 7.66
N GLN A 194 -5.47 -8.89 7.32
CA GLN A 194 -6.91 -8.71 7.22
C GLN A 194 -7.55 -8.18 8.51
N ASP A 195 -7.10 -8.68 9.66
CA ASP A 195 -7.60 -8.26 10.96
C ASP A 195 -7.10 -6.88 11.36
N VAL A 196 -5.89 -6.49 10.96
CA VAL A 196 -5.29 -5.20 11.31
C VAL A 196 -5.88 -4.04 10.50
N GLN A 197 -6.34 -4.28 9.28
CA GLN A 197 -6.90 -3.21 8.41
C GLN A 197 -8.04 -2.43 9.07
N SER A 198 -8.83 -3.06 9.94
CA SER A 198 -9.92 -2.44 10.67
C SER A 198 -9.57 -1.98 12.09
N HIS A 199 -8.35 -2.22 12.56
CA HIS A 199 -7.92 -1.71 13.85
C HIS A 199 -7.82 -0.18 13.82
N ALA A 200 -8.39 0.45 14.85
CA ALA A 200 -8.38 1.90 15.01
C ALA A 200 -7.24 2.38 15.90
N PHE A 201 -6.64 3.52 15.54
CA PHE A 201 -5.58 4.18 16.29
C PHE A 201 -5.76 5.70 16.25
N ASP A 202 -5.26 6.40 17.25
CA ASP A 202 -5.29 7.86 17.32
C ASP A 202 -4.04 8.43 16.63
N PHE A 203 -4.14 8.58 15.31
CA PHE A 203 -3.03 9.09 14.47
C PHE A 203 -2.83 10.59 14.68
N PRO A 204 -1.57 11.09 14.71
CA PRO A 204 -1.30 12.53 14.68
C PRO A 204 -1.94 13.18 13.44
N LYS A 205 -2.60 14.32 13.58
CA LYS A 205 -3.20 15.02 12.42
C LYS A 205 -2.16 15.46 11.40
N GLU A 206 -0.96 15.84 11.86
CA GLU A 206 0.18 16.20 11.01
C GLU A 206 0.64 15.06 10.08
N PHE A 207 0.32 13.81 10.43
CA PHE A 207 0.63 12.64 9.60
C PHE A 207 -0.07 12.68 8.25
N PHE A 208 -1.21 13.36 8.17
CA PHE A 208 -2.05 13.46 6.96
C PHE A 208 -1.91 14.81 6.26
N GLU A 209 -0.97 15.65 6.67
CA GLU A 209 -0.67 16.89 5.97
C GLU A 209 -0.01 16.61 4.61
N GLU A 210 -0.21 17.55 3.69
CA GLU A 210 0.38 17.48 2.37
C GLU A 210 1.91 17.39 2.43
N ARG A 211 2.48 16.43 1.71
CA ARG A 211 3.92 16.30 1.50
C ARG A 211 4.26 16.36 0.02
N VAL A 212 5.33 17.09 -0.30
CA VAL A 212 5.78 17.27 -1.68
C VAL A 212 7.18 16.68 -1.84
N TRP A 213 7.28 15.68 -2.70
CA TRP A 213 8.53 14.99 -3.03
C TRP A 213 9.13 15.58 -4.30
N LYS A 214 10.40 15.95 -4.26
CA LYS A 214 11.13 16.46 -5.43
C LYS A 214 11.69 15.28 -6.21
N ILE A 215 11.19 15.07 -7.42
CA ILE A 215 11.74 14.09 -8.37
C ILE A 215 12.80 14.79 -9.22
N ARG A 216 14.01 14.25 -9.24
CA ARG A 216 15.16 14.81 -9.95
C ARG A 216 15.67 13.84 -11.00
#